data_a86114209e6440a354b85baf10ae8d13
#
_entry.id   a86114209e6440a354b85baf10ae8d13
#
_cell.length_a   1.000
_cell.length_b   1.000
_cell.length_c   1.000
_cell.angle_alpha   90.00
_cell.angle_beta   90.00
_cell.angle_gamma   90.00
#
_symmetry.space_group_name_H-M   'P 1'
#
loop_
_entity.id
_entity.type
_entity.pdbx_description
1 polymer ?
#
loop_
_entity_poly.entity_id
_entity_poly.type
_entity_poly.pdbx_seq_one_letter_code
_entity_poly.pdbx_strand_id
1 'polypeptide(L)'
;LVDALVTAPFNKESVQGDGFHFTGHTEFIGAELGGEPMMIMCSEILRVGLVTKHIPVSEISGSITGEKIVRDLHTLRRTLKEDFGIVEPRIAVMALNPHAGDGGLLGREEQEIIRPAVVEAFNQGVLAFGPFAADGLFTGGGYAKYDGILAMYHDQGLAPFKTLSPDGVNFTAGLSKVRTSPDHGTAYDIAGQDKADPQSMRSAIYAAIDIVEHRRAWAEWSRNPLQRAEREKGGRDVSVKDLPQTEKED
;
A
#
# COMPACT_ATOMS: atom_id res chain seq x y z
N LEU A 1 26.27 4.08 5.37
CA LEU A 1 25.04 3.44 4.86
C LEU A 1 23.90 3.76 5.79
N VAL A 2 22.79 4.28 5.25
CA VAL A 2 21.58 4.61 6.01
C VAL A 2 20.51 3.54 5.76
N ASP A 3 19.63 3.31 6.73
CA ASP A 3 18.51 2.37 6.62
C ASP A 3 17.25 3.04 6.08
N ALA A 4 17.04 4.30 6.44
CA ALA A 4 15.89 5.10 6.01
C ALA A 4 16.29 6.54 5.69
N LEU A 5 15.47 7.17 4.86
CA LEU A 5 15.53 8.58 4.51
C LEU A 5 14.20 9.25 4.85
N VAL A 6 14.25 10.28 5.69
CA VAL A 6 13.10 11.13 5.95
C VAL A 6 13.34 12.48 5.29
N THR A 7 12.48 12.86 4.36
CA THR A 7 12.67 14.09 3.56
C THR A 7 11.69 15.17 3.99
N ALA A 8 12.19 16.38 4.16
CA ALA A 8 11.35 17.57 4.32
C ALA A 8 10.72 17.98 2.97
N PRO A 9 9.62 18.75 2.98
CA PRO A 9 9.07 19.34 1.76
C PRO A 9 10.06 20.29 1.11
N PHE A 10 10.02 20.36 -0.24
CA PHE A 10 10.81 21.35 -1.00
C PHE A 10 9.97 21.92 -2.16
N ASN A 11 10.37 23.07 -2.65
CA ASN A 11 9.74 23.65 -3.83
C ASN A 11 10.28 22.96 -5.09
N LYS A 12 9.39 22.30 -5.83
CA LYS A 12 9.74 21.51 -7.02
C LYS A 12 10.31 22.37 -8.16
N GLU A 13 9.84 23.61 -8.28
CA GLU A 13 10.27 24.54 -9.32
C GLU A 13 11.70 25.06 -9.03
N SER A 14 11.99 25.39 -7.78
CA SER A 14 13.29 25.96 -7.39
C SER A 14 14.46 24.98 -7.45
N VAL A 15 14.22 23.68 -7.51
CA VAL A 15 15.28 22.65 -7.61
C VAL A 15 15.53 22.17 -9.04
N GLN A 16 14.70 22.60 -10.01
CA GLN A 16 14.94 22.28 -11.42
C GLN A 16 16.20 22.95 -11.94
N GLY A 17 17.02 22.24 -12.68
CA GLY A 17 18.27 22.75 -13.26
C GLY A 17 19.03 21.65 -13.99
N ASP A 18 20.24 21.97 -14.45
CA ASP A 18 21.07 21.09 -15.30
C ASP A 18 21.40 19.72 -14.65
N GLY A 19 21.28 19.61 -13.34
CA GLY A 19 21.54 18.36 -12.60
C GLY A 19 20.31 17.68 -12.00
N PHE A 20 19.10 18.25 -12.14
CA PHE A 20 17.89 17.69 -11.57
C PHE A 20 16.68 17.93 -12.47
N HIS A 21 16.20 16.87 -13.10
CA HIS A 21 15.08 16.88 -14.07
C HIS A 21 13.89 16.02 -13.63
N PHE A 22 13.79 15.68 -12.33
CA PHE A 22 12.71 14.85 -11.80
C PHE A 22 11.54 15.71 -11.32
N THR A 23 10.34 15.14 -11.39
CA THR A 23 9.11 15.80 -10.93
C THR A 23 8.99 15.88 -9.40
N GLY A 24 9.85 15.17 -8.68
CA GLY A 24 9.91 15.18 -7.22
C GLY A 24 10.87 14.16 -6.62
N HIS A 25 10.91 14.10 -5.29
CA HIS A 25 11.74 13.14 -4.54
C HIS A 25 11.45 11.68 -4.92
N THR A 26 10.17 11.31 -5.11
CA THR A 26 9.77 9.94 -5.36
C THR A 26 10.37 9.39 -6.64
N GLU A 27 10.34 10.17 -7.70
CA GLU A 27 10.88 9.81 -9.01
C GLU A 27 12.42 9.75 -8.98
N PHE A 28 13.05 10.74 -8.37
CA PHE A 28 14.50 10.79 -8.21
C PHE A 28 15.02 9.60 -7.38
N ILE A 29 14.45 9.41 -6.18
CA ILE A 29 14.88 8.35 -5.28
C ILE A 29 14.57 6.97 -5.88
N GLY A 30 13.45 6.83 -6.61
CA GLY A 30 13.10 5.60 -7.32
C GLY A 30 14.13 5.23 -8.40
N ALA A 31 14.62 6.22 -9.14
CA ALA A 31 15.67 6.03 -10.15
C ALA A 31 17.00 5.60 -9.50
N GLU A 32 17.38 6.21 -8.38
CA GLU A 32 18.65 5.92 -7.68
C GLU A 32 18.65 4.59 -6.92
N LEU A 33 17.54 4.25 -6.24
CA LEU A 33 17.44 3.05 -5.41
C LEU A 33 16.95 1.80 -6.16
N GLY A 34 16.43 2.00 -7.37
CA GLY A 34 15.76 0.96 -8.15
C GLY A 34 14.41 0.55 -7.55
N GLY A 35 13.55 -0.04 -8.39
CA GLY A 35 12.21 -0.49 -8.01
C GLY A 35 11.10 0.34 -8.64
N GLU A 36 9.87 -0.07 -8.38
CA GLU A 36 8.67 0.65 -8.84
C GLU A 36 8.05 1.39 -7.64
N PRO A 37 8.27 2.71 -7.53
CA PRO A 37 7.80 3.46 -6.37
C PRO A 37 6.27 3.58 -6.37
N MET A 38 5.64 3.11 -5.29
CA MET A 38 4.23 3.31 -5.00
C MET A 38 4.08 4.32 -3.87
N MET A 39 3.28 5.36 -4.10
CA MET A 39 2.92 6.32 -3.05
C MET A 39 1.84 5.70 -2.16
N ILE A 40 2.11 5.66 -0.87
CA ILE A 40 1.15 5.23 0.15
C ILE A 40 1.06 6.32 1.22
N MET A 41 -0.13 6.82 1.42
CA MET A 41 -0.43 7.66 2.57
C MET A 41 -0.75 6.76 3.75
N CYS A 42 -0.07 6.94 4.87
CA CYS A 42 -0.27 6.09 6.04
C CYS A 42 -0.39 6.90 7.34
N SER A 43 -1.20 6.35 8.24
CA SER A 43 -1.40 6.78 9.61
C SER A 43 -1.64 5.54 10.47
N GLU A 44 -1.89 5.71 11.76
CA GLU A 44 -2.27 4.61 12.65
C GLU A 44 -3.55 3.89 12.19
N ILE A 45 -4.51 4.64 11.65
CA ILE A 45 -5.86 4.12 11.34
C ILE A 45 -6.07 3.79 9.85
N LEU A 46 -5.25 4.32 8.95
CA LEU A 46 -5.54 4.25 7.51
C LEU A 46 -4.27 4.19 6.66
N ARG A 47 -4.29 3.34 5.62
CA ARG A 47 -3.22 3.23 4.61
C ARG A 47 -3.85 3.23 3.24
N VAL A 48 -3.50 4.22 2.42
CA VAL A 48 -4.10 4.44 1.10
C VAL A 48 -3.02 4.48 0.02
N GLY A 49 -3.05 3.51 -0.87
CA GLY A 49 -2.26 3.49 -2.10
C GLY A 49 -3.05 4.09 -3.27
N LEU A 50 -2.34 4.62 -4.26
CA LEU A 50 -2.92 5.31 -5.42
C LEU A 50 -2.52 4.63 -6.72
N VAL A 51 -3.49 4.28 -7.55
CA VAL A 51 -3.25 3.77 -8.92
C VAL A 51 -2.73 4.90 -9.81
N THR A 52 -3.40 6.04 -9.84
CA THR A 52 -2.92 7.24 -10.53
C THR A 52 -2.62 8.36 -9.52
N LYS A 53 -1.57 9.15 -9.79
CA LYS A 53 -1.05 10.16 -8.86
C LYS A 53 -1.32 11.57 -9.43
N HIS A 54 -0.28 12.21 -9.92
CA HIS A 54 -0.27 13.61 -10.36
C HIS A 54 -0.54 13.69 -11.88
N ILE A 55 -1.75 13.34 -12.31
CA ILE A 55 -2.21 13.47 -13.69
C ILE A 55 -3.51 14.28 -13.74
N PRO A 56 -3.82 14.94 -14.86
CA PRO A 56 -5.09 15.63 -15.04
C PRO A 56 -6.29 14.68 -14.87
N VAL A 57 -7.40 15.18 -14.32
CA VAL A 57 -8.63 14.37 -14.12
C VAL A 57 -9.11 13.75 -15.44
N SER A 58 -8.98 14.47 -16.56
CA SER A 58 -9.34 13.99 -17.89
C SER A 58 -8.56 12.76 -18.38
N GLU A 59 -7.41 12.49 -17.78
CA GLU A 59 -6.53 11.37 -18.16
C GLU A 59 -6.69 10.13 -17.25
N ILE A 60 -7.44 10.26 -16.15
CA ILE A 60 -7.53 9.20 -15.13
C ILE A 60 -8.08 7.91 -15.71
N SER A 61 -9.27 7.96 -16.35
CA SER A 61 -9.91 6.75 -16.89
C SER A 61 -9.01 6.03 -17.90
N GLY A 62 -8.37 6.78 -18.81
CA GLY A 62 -7.44 6.22 -19.80
C GLY A 62 -6.13 5.67 -19.22
N SER A 63 -5.78 6.06 -17.99
CA SER A 63 -4.55 5.63 -17.30
C SER A 63 -4.74 4.40 -16.40
N ILE A 64 -5.99 3.98 -16.17
CA ILE A 64 -6.32 2.81 -15.35
C ILE A 64 -6.37 1.57 -16.22
N THR A 65 -5.51 0.60 -15.94
CA THR A 65 -5.48 -0.70 -16.62
C THR A 65 -5.55 -1.84 -15.60
N GLY A 66 -6.10 -2.99 -16.02
CA GLY A 66 -6.17 -4.18 -15.15
C GLY A 66 -4.79 -4.61 -14.66
N GLU A 67 -3.81 -4.64 -15.56
CA GLU A 67 -2.43 -5.00 -15.27
C GLU A 67 -1.80 -4.08 -14.20
N LYS A 68 -2.04 -2.77 -14.31
CA LYS A 68 -1.58 -1.80 -13.32
C LYS A 68 -2.22 -2.01 -11.95
N ILE A 69 -3.53 -2.25 -11.90
CA ILE A 69 -4.25 -2.53 -10.65
C ILE A 69 -3.71 -3.80 -9.98
N VAL A 70 -3.55 -4.88 -10.72
CA VAL A 70 -3.01 -6.15 -10.19
C VAL A 70 -1.61 -5.95 -9.61
N ARG A 71 -0.71 -5.29 -10.35
CA ARG A 71 0.63 -4.96 -9.89
C ARG A 71 0.62 -4.09 -8.62
N ASP A 72 -0.18 -3.05 -8.59
CA ASP A 72 -0.30 -2.14 -7.45
C ASP A 72 -0.88 -2.86 -6.22
N LEU A 73 -1.84 -3.80 -6.41
CA LEU A 73 -2.36 -4.66 -5.35
C LEU A 73 -1.29 -5.59 -4.77
N HIS A 74 -0.45 -6.20 -5.60
CA HIS A 74 0.68 -7.00 -5.13
C HIS A 74 1.70 -6.16 -4.35
N THR A 75 2.01 -4.96 -4.83
CA THR A 75 2.91 -4.03 -4.15
C THR A 75 2.34 -3.61 -2.80
N LEU A 76 1.06 -3.22 -2.75
CA LEU A 76 0.39 -2.83 -1.51
C LEU A 76 0.33 -4.01 -0.52
N ARG A 77 -0.04 -5.22 -0.98
CA ARG A 77 -0.03 -6.42 -0.13
C ARG A 77 1.35 -6.69 0.47
N ARG A 78 2.39 -6.67 -0.35
CA ARG A 78 3.78 -6.88 0.10
C ARG A 78 4.16 -5.84 1.15
N THR A 79 3.88 -4.58 0.88
CA THR A 79 4.12 -3.46 1.80
C THR A 79 3.40 -3.64 3.13
N LEU A 80 2.11 -3.98 3.11
CA LEU A 80 1.34 -4.22 4.34
C LEU A 80 1.92 -5.37 5.17
N LYS A 81 2.50 -6.39 4.52
CA LYS A 81 3.16 -7.50 5.21
C LYS A 81 4.54 -7.15 5.74
N GLU A 82 5.40 -6.63 4.89
CA GLU A 82 6.83 -6.46 5.17
C GLU A 82 7.11 -5.17 5.93
N ASP A 83 6.39 -4.08 5.60
CA ASP A 83 6.62 -2.76 6.13
C ASP A 83 5.71 -2.42 7.32
N PHE A 84 4.53 -3.05 7.41
CA PHE A 84 3.56 -2.82 8.48
C PHE A 84 3.28 -4.06 9.34
N GLY A 85 3.93 -5.19 9.08
CA GLY A 85 3.84 -6.40 9.91
C GLY A 85 2.48 -7.11 9.89
N ILE A 86 1.63 -6.86 8.90
CA ILE A 86 0.28 -7.44 8.81
C ILE A 86 0.33 -8.77 8.07
N VAL A 87 0.03 -9.87 8.74
CA VAL A 87 0.23 -11.24 8.22
C VAL A 87 -0.62 -11.52 6.98
N GLU A 88 -1.91 -11.25 7.02
CA GLU A 88 -2.87 -11.48 5.93
C GLU A 88 -3.68 -10.20 5.64
N PRO A 89 -3.06 -9.20 4.99
CA PRO A 89 -3.68 -7.91 4.80
C PRO A 89 -4.90 -7.99 3.88
N ARG A 90 -5.99 -7.36 4.31
CA ARG A 90 -7.23 -7.19 3.56
C ARG A 90 -7.22 -5.82 2.90
N ILE A 91 -7.38 -5.77 1.59
CA ILE A 91 -7.29 -4.55 0.79
C ILE A 91 -8.65 -4.22 0.18
N ALA A 92 -9.18 -3.03 0.47
CA ALA A 92 -10.34 -2.50 -0.24
C ALA A 92 -9.89 -1.82 -1.53
N VAL A 93 -10.55 -2.11 -2.64
CA VAL A 93 -10.34 -1.44 -3.92
C VAL A 93 -11.52 -0.51 -4.18
N MET A 94 -11.24 0.77 -4.39
CA MET A 94 -12.28 1.73 -4.73
C MET A 94 -12.71 1.59 -6.19
N ALA A 95 -13.97 1.89 -6.45
CA ALA A 95 -14.47 2.13 -7.79
C ALA A 95 -13.92 3.44 -8.34
N LEU A 96 -13.90 3.60 -9.65
CA LEU A 96 -13.57 4.87 -10.29
C LEU A 96 -14.81 5.80 -10.33
N ASN A 97 -15.94 5.22 -10.73
CA ASN A 97 -17.17 5.98 -10.99
C ASN A 97 -18.11 6.03 -9.77
N PRO A 98 -19.00 7.03 -9.70
CA PRO A 98 -20.06 7.07 -8.69
C PRO A 98 -20.87 5.77 -8.68
N HIS A 99 -21.30 5.34 -7.50
CA HIS A 99 -22.08 4.11 -7.29
C HIS A 99 -21.46 2.85 -7.92
N ALA A 100 -20.12 2.82 -8.03
CA ALA A 100 -19.38 1.74 -8.69
C ALA A 100 -19.87 1.46 -10.12
N GLY A 101 -20.14 2.54 -10.87
CA GLY A 101 -20.58 2.50 -12.27
C GLY A 101 -22.06 2.19 -12.49
N ASP A 102 -22.83 1.91 -11.42
CA ASP A 102 -24.27 1.60 -11.48
C ASP A 102 -24.64 0.63 -12.63
N GLY A 103 -24.01 -0.55 -12.62
CA GLY A 103 -24.25 -1.57 -13.65
C GLY A 103 -23.77 -1.19 -15.06
N GLY A 104 -22.93 -0.16 -15.20
CA GLY A 104 -22.41 0.37 -16.46
C GLY A 104 -23.14 1.60 -16.98
N LEU A 105 -24.12 2.12 -16.22
CA LEU A 105 -24.83 3.34 -16.57
C LEU A 105 -23.95 4.59 -16.41
N LEU A 106 -23.10 4.60 -15.39
CA LEU A 106 -22.22 5.72 -15.05
C LEU A 106 -20.75 5.48 -15.39
N GLY A 107 -20.47 4.54 -16.28
CA GLY A 107 -19.14 4.12 -16.69
C GLY A 107 -18.99 2.60 -16.64
N ARG A 108 -18.06 2.06 -17.39
CA ARG A 108 -17.86 0.60 -17.52
C ARG A 108 -16.54 0.12 -16.94
N GLU A 109 -15.69 1.01 -16.45
CA GLU A 109 -14.38 0.70 -15.94
C GLU A 109 -14.42 -0.32 -14.80
N GLU A 110 -15.47 -0.28 -13.97
CA GLU A 110 -15.66 -1.26 -12.90
C GLU A 110 -15.91 -2.66 -13.42
N GLN A 111 -16.69 -2.78 -14.50
CA GLN A 111 -17.04 -4.09 -15.10
C GLN A 111 -15.92 -4.62 -15.98
N GLU A 112 -15.32 -3.75 -16.79
CA GLU A 112 -14.38 -4.13 -17.86
C GLU A 112 -12.92 -4.18 -17.37
N ILE A 113 -12.55 -3.43 -16.34
CA ILE A 113 -11.17 -3.26 -15.88
C ILE A 113 -11.00 -3.62 -14.40
N ILE A 114 -11.71 -2.91 -13.48
CA ILE A 114 -11.37 -2.95 -12.05
C ILE A 114 -11.78 -4.30 -11.43
N ARG A 115 -13.03 -4.74 -11.67
CA ARG A 115 -13.51 -6.02 -11.12
C ARG A 115 -12.71 -7.22 -11.63
N PRO A 116 -12.43 -7.37 -12.95
CA PRO A 116 -11.55 -8.42 -13.44
C PRO A 116 -10.17 -8.40 -12.76
N ALA A 117 -9.55 -7.23 -12.60
CA ALA A 117 -8.26 -7.10 -11.92
C ALA A 117 -8.30 -7.50 -10.45
N VAL A 118 -9.37 -7.15 -9.72
CA VAL A 118 -9.57 -7.58 -8.33
C VAL A 118 -9.70 -9.10 -8.23
N VAL A 119 -10.48 -9.72 -9.13
CA VAL A 119 -10.63 -11.19 -9.18
C VAL A 119 -9.31 -11.87 -9.51
N GLU A 120 -8.56 -11.34 -10.46
CA GLU A 120 -7.24 -11.85 -10.83
C GLU A 120 -6.27 -11.81 -9.63
N ALA A 121 -6.15 -10.65 -8.98
CA ALA A 121 -5.30 -10.49 -7.80
C ALA A 121 -5.73 -11.43 -6.66
N PHE A 122 -7.04 -11.61 -6.44
CA PHE A 122 -7.56 -12.54 -5.46
C PHE A 122 -7.15 -13.99 -5.76
N ASN A 123 -7.26 -14.43 -7.01
CA ASN A 123 -6.82 -15.76 -7.45
C ASN A 123 -5.30 -15.96 -7.29
N GLN A 124 -4.54 -14.87 -7.31
CA GLN A 124 -3.10 -14.86 -7.04
C GLN A 124 -2.76 -14.73 -5.54
N GLY A 125 -3.77 -14.83 -4.66
CA GLY A 125 -3.60 -14.85 -3.20
C GLY A 125 -3.54 -13.47 -2.53
N VAL A 126 -3.96 -12.40 -3.22
CA VAL A 126 -4.16 -11.08 -2.61
C VAL A 126 -5.59 -10.97 -2.10
N LEU A 127 -5.79 -10.75 -0.79
CA LEU A 127 -7.11 -10.54 -0.21
C LEU A 127 -7.64 -9.14 -0.59
N ALA A 128 -7.96 -8.97 -1.87
CA ALA A 128 -8.52 -7.75 -2.44
C ALA A 128 -10.05 -7.87 -2.57
N PHE A 129 -10.76 -6.83 -2.20
CA PHE A 129 -12.22 -6.77 -2.18
C PHE A 129 -12.72 -5.49 -2.85
N GLY A 130 -13.80 -5.56 -3.61
CA GLY A 130 -14.38 -4.43 -4.30
C GLY A 130 -14.77 -4.75 -5.75
N PRO A 131 -14.91 -3.75 -6.62
CA PRO A 131 -14.76 -2.31 -6.33
C PRO A 131 -15.91 -1.76 -5.46
N PHE A 132 -15.56 -0.89 -4.52
CA PHE A 132 -16.50 -0.21 -3.63
C PHE A 132 -16.71 1.24 -4.07
N ALA A 133 -17.94 1.73 -4.04
CA ALA A 133 -18.19 3.15 -4.16
C ALA A 133 -17.47 3.91 -3.04
N ALA A 134 -16.73 4.98 -3.39
CA ALA A 134 -15.82 5.65 -2.46
C ALA A 134 -16.55 6.24 -1.24
N ASP A 135 -17.71 6.89 -1.47
CA ASP A 135 -18.55 7.44 -0.41
C ASP A 135 -19.05 6.34 0.55
N GLY A 136 -19.51 5.21 0.00
CA GLY A 136 -20.00 4.07 0.78
C GLY A 136 -18.90 3.40 1.61
N LEU A 137 -17.66 3.35 1.11
CA LEU A 137 -16.54 2.77 1.85
C LEU A 137 -16.20 3.56 3.12
N PHE A 138 -16.26 4.89 3.05
CA PHE A 138 -15.95 5.75 4.20
C PHE A 138 -17.14 5.98 5.13
N THR A 139 -18.37 5.85 4.64
CA THR A 139 -19.57 6.00 5.46
C THR A 139 -19.61 4.95 6.57
N GLY A 140 -19.91 5.40 7.80
CA GLY A 140 -20.04 4.51 8.95
C GLY A 140 -18.79 3.73 9.33
N GLY A 141 -17.61 4.19 8.92
CA GLY A 141 -16.34 3.54 9.26
C GLY A 141 -16.07 2.24 8.50
N GLY A 142 -16.69 2.04 7.34
CA GLY A 142 -16.52 0.82 6.52
C GLY A 142 -15.06 0.51 6.19
N TYR A 143 -14.25 1.55 6.04
CA TYR A 143 -12.80 1.45 5.78
C TYR A 143 -12.02 0.71 6.88
N ALA A 144 -12.45 0.79 8.12
CA ALA A 144 -11.77 0.15 9.26
C ALA A 144 -11.78 -1.39 9.22
N LYS A 145 -12.52 -1.99 8.27
CA LYS A 145 -12.53 -3.45 8.04
C LYS A 145 -11.34 -3.92 7.19
N TYR A 146 -10.54 -2.99 6.68
CA TYR A 146 -9.44 -3.24 5.75
C TYR A 146 -8.14 -2.67 6.28
N ASP A 147 -7.04 -3.34 5.99
CA ASP A 147 -5.70 -2.93 6.40
C ASP A 147 -5.08 -1.92 5.44
N GLY A 148 -5.57 -1.90 4.21
CA GLY A 148 -5.18 -0.94 3.17
C GLY A 148 -6.31 -0.70 2.19
N ILE A 149 -6.23 0.45 1.52
CA ILE A 149 -7.17 0.88 0.49
C ILE A 149 -6.38 1.19 -0.77
N LEU A 150 -6.85 0.73 -1.92
CA LEU A 150 -6.33 1.13 -3.22
C LEU A 150 -7.35 2.07 -3.88
N ALA A 151 -6.99 3.34 -3.99
CA ALA A 151 -7.78 4.35 -4.66
C ALA A 151 -7.36 4.51 -6.13
N MET A 152 -8.31 4.80 -7.01
CA MET A 152 -8.05 4.91 -8.44
C MET A 152 -7.31 6.20 -8.80
N TYR A 153 -7.52 7.29 -8.05
CA TYR A 153 -6.87 8.56 -8.30
C TYR A 153 -6.61 9.35 -7.01
N HIS A 154 -5.78 10.38 -7.14
CA HIS A 154 -5.22 11.15 -6.04
C HIS A 154 -6.27 11.66 -5.05
N ASP A 155 -7.22 12.50 -5.48
CA ASP A 155 -8.14 13.16 -4.56
C ASP A 155 -9.18 12.19 -3.98
N GLN A 156 -9.51 11.10 -4.69
CA GLN A 156 -10.38 10.04 -4.18
C GLN A 156 -9.81 9.41 -2.90
N GLY A 157 -8.49 9.20 -2.86
CA GLY A 157 -7.82 8.63 -1.71
C GLY A 157 -7.42 9.68 -0.67
N LEU A 158 -6.91 10.83 -1.11
CA LEU A 158 -6.28 11.79 -0.22
C LEU A 158 -7.25 12.73 0.49
N ALA A 159 -8.39 13.08 -0.11
CA ALA A 159 -9.38 13.92 0.55
C ALA A 159 -9.91 13.26 1.85
N PRO A 160 -10.42 12.01 1.81
CA PRO A 160 -10.83 11.33 3.04
C PRO A 160 -9.65 11.02 3.97
N PHE A 161 -8.47 10.65 3.42
CA PHE A 161 -7.30 10.39 4.22
C PHE A 161 -6.92 11.60 5.07
N LYS A 162 -6.73 12.76 4.47
CA LYS A 162 -6.33 13.99 5.19
C LYS A 162 -7.39 14.49 6.19
N THR A 163 -8.65 14.21 5.92
CA THR A 163 -9.74 14.51 6.85
C THR A 163 -9.67 13.66 8.11
N LEU A 164 -9.33 12.38 7.96
CA LEU A 164 -9.28 11.41 9.06
C LEU A 164 -7.92 11.38 9.78
N SER A 165 -6.85 11.78 9.10
CA SER A 165 -5.46 11.65 9.56
C SER A 165 -4.66 12.92 9.22
N PRO A 166 -4.83 14.01 9.98
CA PRO A 166 -4.18 15.29 9.68
C PRO A 166 -2.64 15.24 9.83
N ASP A 167 -2.12 14.29 10.60
CA ASP A 167 -0.69 14.03 10.83
C ASP A 167 -0.14 12.89 9.96
N GLY A 168 -0.80 12.61 8.85
CA GLY A 168 -0.45 11.54 7.93
C GLY A 168 0.98 11.63 7.39
N VAL A 169 1.48 10.47 7.00
CA VAL A 169 2.83 10.29 6.45
C VAL A 169 2.73 9.81 5.01
N ASN A 170 3.53 10.42 4.14
CA ASN A 170 3.74 9.92 2.79
C ASN A 170 4.91 8.92 2.81
N PHE A 171 4.60 7.66 2.60
CA PHE A 171 5.55 6.57 2.48
C PHE A 171 5.73 6.17 1.01
N THR A 172 6.98 6.04 0.56
CA THR A 172 7.30 5.52 -0.77
C THR A 172 7.62 4.04 -0.66
N ALA A 173 6.65 3.20 -0.96
CA ALA A 173 6.79 1.75 -0.99
C ALA A 173 7.51 1.28 -2.26
N GLY A 174 7.93 0.00 -2.29
CA GLY A 174 8.56 -0.62 -3.46
C GLY A 174 10.04 -0.29 -3.66
N LEU A 175 10.64 0.48 -2.78
CA LEU A 175 12.06 0.81 -2.82
C LEU A 175 12.89 -0.12 -1.92
N SER A 176 14.17 -0.29 -2.27
CA SER A 176 15.13 -1.08 -1.47
C SER A 176 15.42 -0.47 -0.09
N LYS A 177 15.24 0.85 0.05
CA LYS A 177 15.36 1.59 1.30
C LYS A 177 14.04 2.25 1.68
N VAL A 178 13.87 2.49 2.97
CA VAL A 178 12.68 3.17 3.49
C VAL A 178 12.77 4.67 3.17
N ARG A 179 11.71 5.23 2.59
CA ARG A 179 11.59 6.68 2.43
C ARG A 179 10.23 7.15 2.92
N THR A 180 10.25 8.06 3.88
CA THR A 180 9.06 8.73 4.40
C THR A 180 9.18 10.25 4.26
N SER A 181 8.06 10.94 4.27
CA SER A 181 7.99 12.39 4.36
C SER A 181 6.69 12.84 5.02
N PRO A 182 6.65 14.03 5.62
CA PRO A 182 5.40 14.62 6.07
C PRO A 182 4.46 14.88 4.89
N ASP A 183 3.16 14.91 5.16
CA ASP A 183 2.10 15.16 4.18
C ASP A 183 1.66 16.63 4.16
N HIS A 184 2.61 17.55 4.11
CA HIS A 184 2.34 18.98 3.96
C HIS A 184 3.30 19.63 2.94
N GLY A 185 2.96 20.83 2.48
CA GLY A 185 3.81 21.63 1.59
C GLY A 185 4.90 22.38 2.34
N THR A 186 5.58 23.28 1.63
CA THR A 186 6.71 24.07 2.12
C THR A 186 6.34 25.13 3.15
N ALA A 187 5.05 25.52 3.23
CA ALA A 187 4.51 26.49 4.21
C ALA A 187 5.33 27.81 4.29
N TYR A 188 5.71 28.36 3.14
CA TYR A 188 6.50 29.60 3.07
C TYR A 188 5.83 30.79 3.73
N ASP A 189 4.51 30.81 3.78
CA ASP A 189 3.68 31.84 4.41
C ASP A 189 3.90 31.98 5.92
N ILE A 190 4.35 30.93 6.59
CA ILE A 190 4.66 30.92 8.02
C ILE A 190 6.15 30.73 8.31
N ALA A 191 7.01 30.73 7.27
CA ALA A 191 8.44 30.56 7.45
C ALA A 191 9.05 31.65 8.34
N GLY A 192 9.89 31.27 9.30
CA GLY A 192 10.52 32.18 10.26
C GLY A 192 9.61 32.73 11.35
N GLN A 193 8.34 32.29 11.43
CA GLN A 193 7.38 32.78 12.43
C GLN A 193 7.23 31.87 13.65
N ASP A 194 7.95 30.75 13.67
CA ASP A 194 7.87 29.71 14.74
C ASP A 194 6.44 29.19 14.99
N LYS A 195 5.65 29.07 13.91
CA LYS A 195 4.24 28.62 13.94
C LYS A 195 4.03 27.23 13.34
N ALA A 196 5.04 26.66 12.69
CA ALA A 196 4.91 25.36 12.04
C ALA A 196 4.69 24.25 13.07
N ASP A 197 3.67 23.41 12.84
CA ASP A 197 3.45 22.21 13.65
C ASP A 197 4.45 21.11 13.20
N PRO A 198 5.34 20.63 14.09
CA PRO A 198 6.31 19.59 13.77
C PRO A 198 5.70 18.18 13.77
N GLN A 199 4.41 18.00 14.07
CA GLN A 199 3.81 16.68 14.32
C GLN A 199 3.94 15.75 13.09
N SER A 200 3.62 16.24 11.89
CA SER A 200 3.71 15.42 10.67
C SER A 200 5.16 14.97 10.37
N MET A 201 6.16 15.80 10.66
CA MET A 201 7.57 15.41 10.54
C MET A 201 7.96 14.35 11.59
N ARG A 202 7.48 14.49 12.84
CA ARG A 202 7.68 13.47 13.88
C ARG A 202 7.06 12.15 13.48
N SER A 203 5.81 12.18 13.00
CA SER A 203 5.11 10.99 12.51
C SER A 203 5.89 10.32 11.36
N ALA A 204 6.47 11.10 10.44
CA ALA A 204 7.30 10.57 9.36
C ALA A 204 8.59 9.90 9.85
N ILE A 205 9.23 10.45 10.90
CA ILE A 205 10.42 9.87 11.52
C ILE A 205 10.08 8.55 12.23
N TYR A 206 9.02 8.52 13.04
CA TYR A 206 8.62 7.30 13.74
C TYR A 206 8.16 6.22 12.76
N ALA A 207 7.37 6.57 11.75
CA ALA A 207 7.00 5.62 10.70
C ALA A 207 8.22 5.01 9.99
N ALA A 208 9.26 5.80 9.73
CA ALA A 208 10.49 5.29 9.14
C ALA A 208 11.20 4.28 10.04
N ILE A 209 11.23 4.52 11.36
CA ILE A 209 11.83 3.61 12.35
C ILE A 209 11.04 2.29 12.38
N ASP A 210 9.72 2.38 12.55
CA ASP A 210 8.84 1.21 12.64
C ASP A 210 8.94 0.34 11.37
N ILE A 211 8.93 0.96 10.19
CA ILE A 211 9.06 0.25 8.91
C ILE A 211 10.42 -0.46 8.80
N VAL A 212 11.51 0.16 9.22
CA VAL A 212 12.83 -0.48 9.23
C VAL A 212 12.84 -1.69 10.16
N GLU A 213 12.24 -1.56 11.34
CA GLU A 213 12.15 -2.67 12.31
C GLU A 213 11.29 -3.81 11.76
N HIS A 214 10.14 -3.53 11.17
CA HIS A 214 9.29 -4.53 10.53
C HIS A 214 10.01 -5.25 9.39
N ARG A 215 10.73 -4.54 8.51
CA ARG A 215 11.52 -5.15 7.42
C ARG A 215 12.60 -6.08 7.97
N ARG A 216 13.29 -5.69 9.05
CA ARG A 216 14.31 -6.52 9.70
C ARG A 216 13.70 -7.79 10.30
N ALA A 217 12.60 -7.64 11.02
CA ALA A 217 11.86 -8.76 11.60
C ALA A 217 11.34 -9.70 10.50
N TRP A 218 10.75 -9.16 9.44
CA TRP A 218 10.28 -9.95 8.30
C TRP A 218 11.43 -10.73 7.63
N ALA A 219 12.55 -10.08 7.38
CA ALA A 219 13.73 -10.72 6.78
C ALA A 219 14.29 -11.86 7.67
N GLU A 220 14.22 -11.72 8.99
CA GLU A 220 14.61 -12.77 9.93
C GLU A 220 13.64 -13.95 9.89
N TRP A 221 12.33 -13.70 10.01
CA TRP A 221 11.31 -14.75 10.06
C TRP A 221 11.17 -15.49 8.73
N SER A 222 11.33 -14.79 7.60
CA SER A 222 11.21 -15.36 6.26
C SER A 222 12.48 -16.06 5.75
N ARG A 223 13.60 -15.97 6.47
CA ARG A 223 14.88 -16.56 6.05
C ARG A 223 14.84 -18.09 5.93
N ASN A 224 14.07 -18.75 6.77
CA ASN A 224 13.91 -20.22 6.75
C ASN A 224 12.46 -20.60 7.06
N PRO A 225 11.51 -20.36 6.13
CA PRO A 225 10.12 -20.66 6.35
C PRO A 225 9.89 -22.17 6.41
N LEU A 226 8.96 -22.61 7.27
CA LEU A 226 8.48 -23.98 7.28
C LEU A 226 7.95 -24.35 5.89
N GLN A 227 8.54 -25.40 5.31
CA GLN A 227 8.05 -25.91 4.05
C GLN A 227 6.71 -26.62 4.28
N ARG A 228 5.76 -26.35 3.40
CA ARG A 228 4.48 -27.07 3.41
C ARG A 228 4.78 -28.53 3.06
N ALA A 229 4.53 -29.45 3.99
CA ALA A 229 4.54 -30.86 3.65
C ALA A 229 3.45 -31.12 2.60
N GLU A 230 3.83 -31.69 1.46
CA GLU A 230 2.85 -32.21 0.51
C GLU A 230 2.09 -33.35 1.21
N ARG A 231 0.79 -33.19 1.40
CA ARG A 231 -0.05 -34.30 1.81
C ARG A 231 0.01 -35.35 0.70
N GLU A 232 0.53 -36.53 0.96
CA GLU A 232 0.38 -37.66 0.04
C GLU A 232 -1.12 -37.84 -0.23
N LYS A 233 -1.51 -37.61 -1.49
CA LYS A 233 -2.87 -37.87 -1.94
C LYS A 233 -3.09 -39.37 -1.90
N GLY A 234 -3.76 -39.89 -0.88
CA GLY A 234 -4.24 -41.28 -0.86
C GLY A 234 -3.86 -42.14 0.32
N GLY A 235 -3.17 -41.63 1.34
CA GLY A 235 -3.03 -42.34 2.61
C GLY A 235 -4.37 -42.43 3.32
N ARG A 236 -4.94 -43.64 3.47
CA ARG A 236 -6.02 -43.89 4.43
C ARG A 236 -5.51 -43.51 5.81
N ASP A 237 -6.33 -42.82 6.60
CA ASP A 237 -6.03 -42.63 8.00
C ASP A 237 -5.80 -44.03 8.61
N VAL A 238 -4.57 -44.28 9.05
CA VAL A 238 -4.23 -45.56 9.68
C VAL A 238 -4.94 -45.58 11.02
N SER A 239 -5.81 -46.52 11.20
CA SER A 239 -6.49 -46.72 12.49
C SER A 239 -5.42 -47.01 13.56
N VAL A 240 -5.64 -46.55 14.80
CA VAL A 240 -4.76 -46.87 15.94
C VAL A 240 -4.52 -48.38 16.06
N LYS A 241 -5.45 -49.21 15.55
CA LYS A 241 -5.36 -50.68 15.54
C LYS A 241 -4.34 -51.22 14.52
N ASP A 242 -3.99 -50.42 13.53
CA ASP A 242 -3.08 -50.79 12.44
C ASP A 242 -1.64 -50.24 12.66
N LEU A 243 -1.38 -49.59 13.80
CA LEU A 243 -0.05 -49.17 14.19
C LEU A 243 0.74 -50.40 14.69
N PRO A 244 2.02 -50.55 14.29
CA PRO A 244 2.86 -51.61 14.78
C PRO A 244 2.94 -51.53 16.31
N GLN A 245 2.57 -52.62 16.98
CA GLN A 245 2.75 -52.70 18.43
C GLN A 245 4.23 -52.79 18.73
N THR A 246 4.74 -51.82 19.48
CA THR A 246 6.10 -51.92 20.02
C THR A 246 6.17 -53.15 20.93
N GLU A 247 6.97 -54.13 20.55
CA GLU A 247 7.31 -55.26 21.44
C GLU A 247 7.82 -54.68 22.76
N LYS A 248 7.17 -55.12 23.83
CA LYS A 248 7.66 -54.86 25.19
C LYS A 248 8.91 -55.71 25.34
N GLU A 249 10.08 -55.07 25.45
CA GLU A 249 11.25 -55.72 25.96
C GLU A 249 10.97 -56.13 27.42
N ASP A 250 11.09 -57.44 27.67
CA ASP A 250 11.06 -58.08 29.02
C ASP A 250 12.36 -57.78 29.77
#